data_6caee85de5ee4333f1af7090b09f72bb
#
_entry.id   6caee85de5ee4333f1af7090b09f72bb
#
_cell.length_a   1.000
_cell.length_b   1.000
_cell.length_c   1.000
_cell.angle_alpha   90.00
_cell.angle_beta   90.00
_cell.angle_gamma   90.00
#
_symmetry.space_group_name_H-M   'P 1'
#
loop_
_entity.id
_entity.type
_entity.pdbx_description
1 polymer ?
#
loop_
_entity_poly.entity_id
_entity_poly.type
_entity_poly.pdbx_seq_one_letter_code
_entity_poly.pdbx_strand_id
1 'polypeptide(L)'
;MKLRPAFLLIISCVVLLSAQAPEVEITAEPHHHLALQNPFVRVFKVELAPQAATLMHRHRHDYVFVTLGPSEVENDVQGKPSATLKLKDGDTYFLPGGFTHIAKNLSGQPFRNVTIEFMQDEKARKSPPPKWDEERGMHILEGGTQDILFVKDGVRASEIILQPGATLPKHHHAGPHLLVAVSDLEIRSHVVGQGPMPGHFKSADVKWLPGGYSHTVTNVGKSEAKFITLEFH
;
A
#
# COMPACT_ATOMS: atom_id res chain seq x y z
N MET A 1 -2.10 13.29 81.24
CA MET A 1 -2.76 13.11 79.95
C MET A 1 -1.81 13.63 78.87
N LYS A 2 -1.10 12.72 78.16
CA LYS A 2 -0.09 13.10 77.14
C LYS A 2 -0.75 13.02 75.76
N LEU A 3 -0.90 14.16 75.07
CA LEU A 3 -1.36 14.21 73.66
C LEU A 3 -0.22 13.68 72.76
N ARG A 4 -0.51 12.71 71.93
CA ARG A 4 0.37 12.24 70.81
C ARG A 4 0.03 13.07 69.56
N PRO A 5 1.07 13.59 68.85
CA PRO A 5 0.81 14.24 67.57
C PRO A 5 0.49 13.22 66.48
N ALA A 6 -0.62 13.42 65.74
CA ALA A 6 -0.93 12.64 64.55
C ALA A 6 -0.10 13.19 63.38
N PHE A 7 0.78 12.34 62.82
CA PHE A 7 1.50 12.64 61.58
C PHE A 7 0.57 12.41 60.40
N LEU A 8 0.19 13.47 59.70
CA LEU A 8 -0.58 13.40 58.47
C LEU A 8 0.39 13.11 57.32
N LEU A 9 0.35 11.88 56.78
CA LEU A 9 1.16 11.49 55.62
C LEU A 9 0.47 11.99 54.37
N ILE A 10 0.96 13.07 53.75
CA ILE A 10 0.49 13.57 52.46
C ILE A 10 1.15 12.74 51.37
N ILE A 11 0.40 11.81 50.79
CA ILE A 11 0.82 11.05 49.60
C ILE A 11 0.60 11.96 48.39
N SER A 12 1.67 12.57 47.90
CA SER A 12 1.68 13.28 46.61
C SER A 12 1.62 12.26 45.48
N CYS A 13 0.46 12.14 44.84
CA CYS A 13 0.29 11.37 43.64
C CYS A 13 0.93 12.15 42.48
N VAL A 14 2.15 11.78 42.09
CA VAL A 14 2.79 12.33 40.87
C VAL A 14 2.11 11.67 39.66
N VAL A 15 1.19 12.40 39.03
CA VAL A 15 0.65 12.01 37.72
C VAL A 15 1.74 12.25 36.69
N LEU A 16 2.42 11.18 36.28
CA LEU A 16 3.30 11.22 35.11
C LEU A 16 2.42 11.44 33.87
N LEU A 17 2.26 12.69 33.42
CA LEU A 17 1.77 12.94 32.08
C LEU A 17 2.81 12.39 31.12
N SER A 18 2.52 11.23 30.53
CA SER A 18 3.25 10.74 29.36
C SER A 18 3.05 11.76 28.24
N ALA A 19 4.08 12.53 27.92
CA ALA A 19 4.05 13.41 26.76
C ALA A 19 3.95 12.52 25.53
N GLN A 20 2.77 12.53 24.89
CA GLN A 20 2.54 11.80 23.66
C GLN A 20 3.43 12.42 22.57
N ALA A 21 4.17 11.57 21.83
CA ALA A 21 5.00 12.06 20.74
C ALA A 21 4.15 12.88 19.77
N PRO A 22 4.67 14.00 19.25
CA PRO A 22 3.90 14.85 18.33
C PRO A 22 3.52 14.06 17.08
N GLU A 23 2.24 14.13 16.73
CA GLU A 23 1.69 13.56 15.50
C GLU A 23 2.13 14.43 14.32
N VAL A 24 2.53 13.77 13.22
CA VAL A 24 2.84 14.45 11.97
C VAL A 24 1.91 13.97 10.85
N GLU A 25 1.75 14.78 9.80
CA GLU A 25 1.09 14.34 8.58
C GLU A 25 2.01 13.35 7.85
N ILE A 26 1.43 12.38 7.12
CA ILE A 26 2.20 11.40 6.35
C ILE A 26 3.21 12.07 5.41
N THR A 27 2.88 13.24 4.87
CA THR A 27 3.77 14.03 3.99
C THR A 27 4.98 14.63 4.71
N ALA A 28 4.97 14.67 6.03
CA ALA A 28 6.07 15.15 6.87
C ALA A 28 6.79 14.00 7.61
N GLU A 29 6.32 12.76 7.45
CA GLU A 29 6.95 11.58 8.02
C GLU A 29 8.20 11.21 7.17
N PRO A 30 9.42 11.17 7.75
CA PRO A 30 10.66 11.13 6.98
C PRO A 30 10.90 9.83 6.21
N HIS A 31 10.24 8.72 6.54
CA HIS A 31 10.37 7.45 5.82
C HIS A 31 9.39 7.31 4.65
N HIS A 32 8.45 8.27 4.49
CA HIS A 32 7.48 8.30 3.39
C HIS A 32 7.97 9.23 2.28
N HIS A 33 8.62 8.68 1.26
CA HIS A 33 9.16 9.45 0.14
C HIS A 33 8.13 9.57 -0.97
N LEU A 34 7.64 10.79 -1.24
CA LEU A 34 6.66 11.04 -2.30
C LEU A 34 7.23 10.62 -3.66
N ALA A 35 6.56 9.67 -4.32
CA ALA A 35 6.93 9.15 -5.63
C ALA A 35 6.03 9.68 -6.76
N LEU A 36 4.74 9.88 -6.49
CA LEU A 36 3.77 10.36 -7.47
C LEU A 36 2.61 11.03 -6.75
N GLN A 37 2.07 12.10 -7.34
CA GLN A 37 0.82 12.71 -6.91
C GLN A 37 0.04 13.21 -8.12
N ASN A 38 -1.27 12.92 -8.13
CA ASN A 38 -2.22 13.43 -9.11
C ASN A 38 -3.61 13.57 -8.45
N PRO A 39 -4.68 13.95 -9.17
CA PRO A 39 -6.02 14.07 -8.59
C PRO A 39 -6.62 12.77 -8.03
N PHE A 40 -6.09 11.60 -8.39
CA PHE A 40 -6.61 10.30 -7.96
C PHE A 40 -5.85 9.74 -6.76
N VAL A 41 -4.52 9.85 -6.77
CA VAL A 41 -3.65 9.20 -5.79
C VAL A 41 -2.49 10.07 -5.35
N ARG A 42 -2.01 9.81 -4.14
CA ARG A 42 -0.71 10.25 -3.63
C ARG A 42 0.05 9.00 -3.20
N VAL A 43 1.22 8.78 -3.79
CA VAL A 43 1.98 7.55 -3.67
C VAL A 43 3.30 7.82 -2.98
N PHE A 44 3.61 7.04 -1.96
CA PHE A 44 4.87 7.08 -1.23
C PHE A 44 5.62 5.77 -1.38
N LYS A 45 6.93 5.84 -1.55
CA LYS A 45 7.85 4.73 -1.29
C LYS A 45 8.27 4.81 0.17
N VAL A 46 8.10 3.72 0.91
CA VAL A 46 8.40 3.66 2.35
C VAL A 46 9.52 2.67 2.57
N GLU A 47 10.50 3.06 3.38
CA GLU A 47 11.59 2.17 3.80
C GLU A 47 11.96 2.41 5.25
N LEU A 48 11.89 1.36 6.06
CA LEU A 48 12.34 1.34 7.46
C LEU A 48 13.51 0.37 7.61
N ALA A 49 14.64 0.86 8.10
CA ALA A 49 15.76 0.01 8.48
C ALA A 49 15.34 -1.05 9.50
N PRO A 50 16.11 -2.14 9.69
CA PRO A 50 15.86 -3.10 10.75
C PRO A 50 15.70 -2.41 12.10
N GLN A 51 14.65 -2.78 12.85
CA GLN A 51 14.30 -2.25 14.18
C GLN A 51 13.94 -0.75 14.21
N ALA A 52 13.94 -0.04 13.09
CA ALA A 52 13.47 1.35 13.00
C ALA A 52 11.94 1.44 13.06
N ALA A 53 11.46 2.61 13.42
CA ALA A 53 10.04 2.94 13.45
C ALA A 53 9.78 4.29 12.78
N THR A 54 8.59 4.45 12.24
CA THR A 54 8.09 5.75 11.79
C THR A 54 7.87 6.69 12.97
N LEU A 55 7.78 7.98 12.72
CA LEU A 55 7.10 8.88 13.64
C LEU A 55 5.62 8.49 13.76
N MET A 56 4.97 8.95 14.84
CA MET A 56 3.50 8.89 14.92
C MET A 56 2.92 9.77 13.84
N HIS A 57 2.24 9.18 12.86
CA HIS A 57 1.75 9.92 11.69
C HIS A 57 0.29 9.56 11.37
N ARG A 58 -0.37 10.50 10.67
CA ARG A 58 -1.79 10.41 10.35
C ARG A 58 -1.99 10.11 8.87
N HIS A 59 -2.85 9.11 8.61
CA HIS A 59 -3.49 8.87 7.31
C HIS A 59 -4.86 9.54 7.30
N ARG A 60 -5.02 10.63 6.54
CA ARG A 60 -6.32 11.31 6.40
C ARG A 60 -7.24 10.63 5.39
N HIS A 61 -6.65 10.02 4.38
CA HIS A 61 -7.34 9.37 3.29
C HIS A 61 -7.29 7.85 3.45
N ASP A 62 -8.28 7.17 2.86
CA ASP A 62 -8.19 5.74 2.64
C ASP A 62 -6.96 5.45 1.80
N TYR A 63 -6.32 4.33 2.07
CA TYR A 63 -5.09 3.98 1.37
C TYR A 63 -4.94 2.47 1.18
N VAL A 64 -4.06 2.14 0.26
CA VAL A 64 -3.55 0.79 0.06
C VAL A 64 -2.05 0.81 0.33
N PHE A 65 -1.53 -0.24 0.93
CA PHE A 65 -0.08 -0.47 0.88
C PHE A 65 0.21 -1.82 0.24
N VAL A 66 1.32 -1.86 -0.53
CA VAL A 66 1.85 -3.04 -1.21
C VAL A 66 3.21 -3.34 -0.61
N THR A 67 3.36 -4.51 0.01
CA THR A 67 4.61 -4.94 0.66
C THR A 67 5.63 -5.42 -0.37
N LEU A 68 6.90 -5.05 -0.17
CA LEU A 68 8.02 -5.43 -1.04
C LEU A 68 9.01 -6.27 -0.24
N GLY A 69 8.93 -7.58 -0.43
CA GLY A 69 9.63 -8.57 0.36
C GLY A 69 8.92 -8.94 1.67
N PRO A 70 9.26 -10.10 2.27
CA PRO A 70 8.65 -10.53 3.53
C PRO A 70 9.11 -9.66 4.69
N SER A 71 8.20 -9.35 5.61
CA SER A 71 8.49 -8.49 6.77
C SER A 71 7.61 -8.83 7.96
N GLU A 72 8.07 -8.47 9.15
CA GLU A 72 7.29 -8.48 10.38
C GLU A 72 7.25 -7.05 10.94
N VAL A 73 6.04 -6.51 11.11
CA VAL A 73 5.83 -5.10 11.46
C VAL A 73 4.89 -5.01 12.64
N GLU A 74 5.32 -4.31 13.69
CA GLU A 74 4.43 -3.89 14.76
C GLU A 74 3.69 -2.61 14.31
N ASN A 75 2.37 -2.66 14.36
CA ASN A 75 1.50 -1.54 14.03
C ASN A 75 0.84 -1.05 15.31
N ASP A 76 1.24 0.12 15.79
CA ASP A 76 0.73 0.75 17.00
C ASP A 76 -0.22 1.88 16.61
N VAL A 77 -1.52 1.56 16.59
CA VAL A 77 -2.59 2.51 16.25
C VAL A 77 -3.05 3.21 17.52
N GLN A 78 -3.05 4.53 17.49
CA GLN A 78 -3.47 5.36 18.62
C GLN A 78 -4.83 4.92 19.18
N GLY A 79 -4.86 4.62 20.48
CA GLY A 79 -6.07 4.20 21.19
C GLY A 79 -6.48 2.75 20.96
N LYS A 80 -5.63 1.92 20.32
CA LYS A 80 -5.85 0.47 20.15
C LYS A 80 -4.65 -0.30 20.68
N PRO A 81 -4.82 -1.60 21.03
CA PRO A 81 -3.69 -2.47 21.28
C PRO A 81 -2.80 -2.59 20.05
N SER A 82 -1.47 -2.62 20.24
CA SER A 82 -0.51 -2.90 19.18
C SER A 82 -0.76 -4.26 18.54
N ALA A 83 -0.56 -4.37 17.25
CA ALA A 83 -0.72 -5.59 16.48
C ALA A 83 0.54 -5.89 15.66
N THR A 84 0.98 -7.15 15.66
CA THR A 84 2.08 -7.60 14.82
C THR A 84 1.54 -8.18 13.51
N LEU A 85 2.00 -7.66 12.39
CA LEU A 85 1.67 -8.08 11.04
C LEU A 85 2.83 -8.90 10.46
N LYS A 86 2.54 -10.12 10.01
CA LYS A 86 3.48 -10.94 9.23
C LYS A 86 3.09 -10.79 7.76
N LEU A 87 3.93 -10.09 7.03
CA LEU A 87 3.68 -9.68 5.66
C LEU A 87 4.52 -10.52 4.70
N LYS A 88 3.93 -10.85 3.56
CA LYS A 88 4.59 -11.52 2.44
C LYS A 88 4.88 -10.53 1.32
N ASP A 89 5.76 -10.91 0.42
CA ASP A 89 6.03 -10.13 -0.78
C ASP A 89 4.78 -10.00 -1.67
N GLY A 90 4.38 -8.76 -1.98
CA GLY A 90 3.19 -8.44 -2.75
C GLY A 90 1.90 -8.36 -1.93
N ASP A 91 1.91 -8.67 -0.63
CA ASP A 91 0.72 -8.49 0.21
C ASP A 91 0.19 -7.06 0.05
N THR A 92 -1.11 -6.97 -0.25
CA THR A 92 -1.79 -5.72 -0.58
C THR A 92 -3.01 -5.56 0.32
N TYR A 93 -3.03 -4.50 1.12
CA TYR A 93 -4.09 -4.24 2.09
C TYR A 93 -4.72 -2.88 1.87
N PHE A 94 -6.05 -2.86 1.85
CA PHE A 94 -6.83 -1.62 1.91
C PHE A 94 -7.12 -1.27 3.38
N LEU A 95 -6.87 -0.02 3.75
CA LEU A 95 -7.18 0.52 5.07
C LEU A 95 -7.97 1.83 4.94
N PRO A 96 -9.00 2.01 5.79
CA PRO A 96 -9.69 3.29 5.87
C PRO A 96 -8.77 4.35 6.47
N GLY A 97 -8.91 5.59 6.03
CA GLY A 97 -8.24 6.73 6.63
C GLY A 97 -8.81 7.14 7.99
N GLY A 98 -8.31 8.24 8.52
CA GLY A 98 -8.81 8.86 9.76
C GLY A 98 -8.14 8.32 11.03
N PHE A 99 -7.01 7.63 10.96
CA PHE A 99 -6.28 7.16 12.12
C PHE A 99 -4.81 7.59 12.12
N THR A 100 -4.21 7.50 13.29
CA THR A 100 -2.81 7.82 13.55
C THR A 100 -2.11 6.60 14.08
N HIS A 101 -0.89 6.31 13.60
CA HIS A 101 -0.13 5.14 14.02
C HIS A 101 1.38 5.32 13.94
N ILE A 102 2.08 4.35 14.53
CA ILE A 102 3.50 4.09 14.35
C ILE A 102 3.65 2.70 13.74
N ALA A 103 4.45 2.58 12.69
CA ALA A 103 4.88 1.30 12.16
C ALA A 103 6.33 1.05 12.57
N LYS A 104 6.62 -0.11 13.19
CA LYS A 104 7.96 -0.51 13.60
C LYS A 104 8.36 -1.80 12.88
N ASN A 105 9.49 -1.76 12.22
CA ASN A 105 10.06 -2.94 11.59
C ASN A 105 10.68 -3.87 12.64
N LEU A 106 10.12 -5.05 12.84
CA LEU A 106 10.65 -6.08 13.75
C LEU A 106 11.62 -7.04 13.05
N SER A 107 11.73 -6.95 11.71
CA SER A 107 12.57 -7.83 10.90
C SER A 107 14.05 -7.46 11.01
N GLY A 108 14.93 -8.42 10.67
CA GLY A 108 16.36 -8.19 10.49
C GLY A 108 16.72 -7.62 9.11
N GLN A 109 15.74 -7.37 8.24
CA GLN A 109 15.89 -6.80 6.90
C GLN A 109 15.09 -5.49 6.82
N PRO A 110 15.38 -4.57 5.90
CA PRO A 110 14.57 -3.38 5.68
C PRO A 110 13.11 -3.75 5.36
N PHE A 111 12.16 -3.11 6.02
CA PHE A 111 10.75 -3.16 5.63
C PHE A 111 10.52 -2.13 4.54
N ARG A 112 10.02 -2.59 3.41
CA ARG A 112 9.73 -1.76 2.25
C ARG A 112 8.28 -1.94 1.81
N ASN A 113 7.63 -0.84 1.46
CA ASN A 113 6.31 -0.87 0.85
C ASN A 113 6.07 0.33 -0.05
N VAL A 114 5.02 0.24 -0.87
CA VAL A 114 4.44 1.38 -1.59
C VAL A 114 3.09 1.67 -0.95
N THR A 115 2.95 2.86 -0.36
CA THR A 115 1.70 3.37 0.22
C THR A 115 1.01 4.29 -0.77
N ILE A 116 -0.26 4.03 -1.07
CA ILE A 116 -1.07 4.74 -2.07
C ILE A 116 -2.31 5.30 -1.39
N GLU A 117 -2.35 6.60 -1.10
CA GLU A 117 -3.53 7.29 -0.61
C GLU A 117 -4.47 7.66 -1.77
N PHE A 118 -5.77 7.51 -1.55
CA PHE A 118 -6.81 7.88 -2.50
C PHE A 118 -7.25 9.32 -2.28
N MET A 119 -6.96 10.19 -3.24
CA MET A 119 -7.21 11.64 -3.14
C MET A 119 -8.61 12.04 -3.55
N GLN A 120 -9.35 11.15 -4.22
CA GLN A 120 -10.74 11.42 -4.60
C GLN A 120 -11.67 11.34 -3.39
N ASP A 121 -12.72 12.15 -3.39
CA ASP A 121 -13.78 12.09 -2.39
C ASP A 121 -14.39 10.66 -2.35
N GLU A 122 -14.61 10.15 -1.14
CA GLU A 122 -15.25 8.87 -0.90
C GLU A 122 -16.59 8.72 -1.64
N LYS A 123 -17.36 9.80 -1.79
CA LYS A 123 -18.62 9.82 -2.55
C LYS A 123 -18.40 9.63 -4.05
N ALA A 124 -17.35 10.22 -4.61
CA ALA A 124 -17.01 10.05 -6.03
C ALA A 124 -16.54 8.62 -6.34
N ARG A 125 -15.85 7.98 -5.38
CA ARG A 125 -15.39 6.58 -5.49
C ARG A 125 -16.50 5.55 -5.28
N LYS A 126 -17.58 5.92 -4.58
CA LYS A 126 -18.74 5.03 -4.31
C LYS A 126 -19.75 4.91 -5.44
N SER A 127 -19.54 5.59 -6.56
CA SER A 127 -20.32 5.33 -7.76
C SER A 127 -20.14 3.85 -8.14
N PRO A 128 -21.21 3.05 -8.27
CA PRO A 128 -21.08 1.63 -8.48
C PRO A 128 -20.31 1.38 -9.78
N PRO A 129 -19.16 0.67 -9.72
CA PRO A 129 -18.48 0.27 -10.93
C PRO A 129 -19.37 -0.73 -11.65
N PRO A 130 -19.62 -0.56 -12.95
CA PRO A 130 -20.34 -1.56 -13.68
C PRO A 130 -19.58 -2.88 -13.66
N LYS A 131 -20.16 -3.95 -13.15
CA LYS A 131 -19.73 -5.35 -13.27
C LYS A 131 -18.44 -5.79 -12.54
N TRP A 132 -17.69 -4.91 -11.87
CA TRP A 132 -16.45 -5.35 -11.20
C TRP A 132 -16.67 -6.28 -10.00
N ASP A 133 -17.81 -6.19 -9.34
CA ASP A 133 -18.12 -7.07 -8.19
C ASP A 133 -18.31 -8.54 -8.58
N GLU A 134 -18.61 -8.83 -9.85
CA GLU A 134 -18.78 -10.18 -10.37
C GLU A 134 -17.43 -10.82 -10.80
N GLU A 135 -16.38 -10.03 -10.97
CA GLU A 135 -15.07 -10.47 -11.47
C GLU A 135 -14.04 -10.76 -10.36
N ARG A 136 -14.49 -11.00 -9.13
CA ARG A 136 -13.57 -11.36 -8.03
C ARG A 136 -13.07 -12.79 -8.21
N GLY A 137 -11.75 -12.98 -8.05
CA GLY A 137 -11.14 -14.30 -8.04
C GLY A 137 -9.82 -14.35 -8.79
N MET A 138 -9.27 -15.55 -8.80
CA MET A 138 -8.01 -15.84 -9.49
C MET A 138 -8.27 -16.36 -10.88
N HIS A 139 -7.63 -15.76 -11.87
CA HIS A 139 -7.60 -16.23 -13.25
C HIS A 139 -6.26 -16.91 -13.52
N ILE A 140 -6.30 -18.17 -13.92
CA ILE A 140 -5.12 -18.91 -14.35
C ILE A 140 -4.82 -18.57 -15.80
N LEU A 141 -3.61 -18.10 -16.05
CA LEU A 141 -3.11 -17.75 -17.37
C LEU A 141 -2.09 -18.80 -17.82
N GLU A 142 -1.84 -18.90 -19.10
CA GLU A 142 -0.72 -19.69 -19.58
C GLU A 142 0.61 -19.06 -19.10
N GLY A 143 1.29 -19.73 -18.18
CA GLY A 143 2.54 -19.26 -17.56
C GLY A 143 2.36 -18.13 -16.54
N GLY A 144 1.18 -17.97 -15.94
CA GLY A 144 0.98 -16.95 -14.92
C GLY A 144 -0.38 -16.97 -14.24
N THR A 145 -0.62 -15.94 -13.43
CA THR A 145 -1.89 -15.73 -12.74
C THR A 145 -2.26 -14.25 -12.72
N GLN A 146 -3.56 -14.00 -12.67
CA GLN A 146 -4.11 -12.71 -12.28
C GLN A 146 -5.08 -12.97 -11.13
N ASP A 147 -4.80 -12.38 -9.96
CA ASP A 147 -5.67 -12.45 -8.79
C ASP A 147 -6.30 -11.08 -8.52
N ILE A 148 -7.63 -11.03 -8.50
CA ILE A 148 -8.37 -9.82 -8.12
C ILE A 148 -8.47 -9.79 -6.61
N LEU A 149 -7.59 -9.03 -5.98
CA LEU A 149 -7.41 -8.97 -4.53
C LEU A 149 -8.62 -8.34 -3.84
N PHE A 150 -9.14 -7.26 -4.41
CA PHE A 150 -10.38 -6.63 -3.96
C PHE A 150 -10.96 -5.68 -5.02
N VAL A 151 -12.26 -5.44 -4.88
CA VAL A 151 -12.97 -4.34 -5.53
C VAL A 151 -13.65 -3.53 -4.44
N LYS A 152 -13.30 -2.27 -4.32
CA LYS A 152 -13.83 -1.41 -3.27
C LYS A 152 -13.83 0.06 -3.70
N ASP A 153 -14.95 0.74 -3.47
CA ASP A 153 -15.09 2.19 -3.61
C ASP A 153 -14.57 2.73 -4.96
N GLY A 154 -14.90 2.04 -6.07
CA GLY A 154 -14.48 2.43 -7.42
C GLY A 154 -13.01 2.10 -7.74
N VAL A 155 -12.34 1.29 -6.93
CA VAL A 155 -10.98 0.82 -7.17
C VAL A 155 -10.95 -0.70 -7.24
N ARG A 156 -10.37 -1.26 -8.30
CA ARG A 156 -10.05 -2.68 -8.43
C ARG A 156 -8.55 -2.87 -8.27
N ALA A 157 -8.14 -3.67 -7.29
CA ALA A 157 -6.75 -4.08 -7.11
C ALA A 157 -6.57 -5.50 -7.63
N SER A 158 -5.55 -5.71 -8.48
CA SER A 158 -5.18 -7.02 -9.01
C SER A 158 -3.69 -7.26 -8.86
N GLU A 159 -3.32 -8.47 -8.44
CA GLU A 159 -1.96 -8.98 -8.54
C GLU A 159 -1.80 -9.72 -9.86
N ILE A 160 -0.74 -9.44 -10.59
CA ILE A 160 -0.38 -10.13 -11.81
C ILE A 160 1.00 -10.76 -11.64
N ILE A 161 1.09 -12.05 -11.93
CA ILE A 161 2.34 -12.82 -11.94
C ILE A 161 2.50 -13.43 -13.32
N LEU A 162 3.63 -13.16 -14.00
CA LEU A 162 3.95 -13.71 -15.32
C LEU A 162 5.32 -14.34 -15.28
N GLN A 163 5.41 -15.64 -15.64
CA GLN A 163 6.68 -16.31 -15.87
C GLN A 163 7.38 -15.76 -17.13
N PRO A 164 8.68 -15.96 -17.31
CA PRO A 164 9.38 -15.55 -18.53
C PRO A 164 8.67 -16.05 -19.79
N GLY A 165 8.39 -15.14 -20.72
CA GLY A 165 7.65 -15.39 -21.95
C GLY A 165 6.13 -15.41 -21.84
N ALA A 166 5.57 -15.47 -20.63
CA ALA A 166 4.13 -15.46 -20.43
C ALA A 166 3.50 -14.10 -20.79
N THR A 167 2.26 -14.16 -21.23
CA THR A 167 1.50 -12.97 -21.65
C THR A 167 0.18 -12.89 -20.91
N LEU A 168 -0.06 -11.73 -20.26
CA LEU A 168 -1.40 -11.33 -19.84
C LEU A 168 -2.23 -11.08 -21.10
N PRO A 169 -3.33 -11.85 -21.31
CA PRO A 169 -4.14 -11.74 -22.52
C PRO A 169 -4.67 -10.34 -22.77
N LYS A 170 -5.19 -10.12 -23.98
CA LYS A 170 -5.80 -8.85 -24.34
C LYS A 170 -6.94 -8.51 -23.39
N HIS A 171 -6.78 -7.36 -22.72
CA HIS A 171 -7.77 -6.81 -21.79
C HIS A 171 -7.96 -5.32 -22.03
N HIS A 172 -9.02 -4.75 -21.48
CA HIS A 172 -9.38 -3.34 -21.63
C HIS A 172 -9.32 -2.61 -20.30
N HIS A 173 -8.69 -1.44 -20.29
CA HIS A 173 -8.72 -0.50 -19.19
C HIS A 173 -9.73 0.61 -19.48
N ALA A 174 -10.89 0.60 -18.83
CA ALA A 174 -11.90 1.65 -19.01
C ALA A 174 -11.46 2.97 -18.37
N GLY A 175 -10.88 2.90 -17.16
CA GLY A 175 -10.38 4.05 -16.42
C GLY A 175 -8.85 4.09 -16.34
N PRO A 176 -8.30 5.16 -15.74
CA PRO A 176 -6.88 5.24 -15.47
C PRO A 176 -6.47 4.20 -14.42
N HIS A 177 -5.20 3.83 -14.43
CA HIS A 177 -4.69 2.86 -13.47
C HIS A 177 -3.25 3.14 -13.05
N LEU A 178 -2.92 2.68 -11.85
CA LEU A 178 -1.58 2.70 -11.29
C LEU A 178 -0.98 1.30 -11.37
N LEU A 179 0.21 1.19 -11.94
CA LEU A 179 1.07 0.00 -11.86
C LEU A 179 2.06 0.19 -10.71
N VAL A 180 2.20 -0.83 -9.86
CA VAL A 180 3.22 -0.93 -8.80
C VAL A 180 4.07 -2.16 -9.08
N ALA A 181 5.35 -2.00 -9.35
CA ALA A 181 6.29 -3.09 -9.56
C ALA A 181 6.68 -3.72 -8.21
N VAL A 182 6.29 -4.97 -7.98
CA VAL A 182 6.71 -5.74 -6.80
C VAL A 182 8.10 -6.31 -7.03
N SER A 183 8.34 -6.96 -8.17
CA SER A 183 9.67 -7.38 -8.63
C SER A 183 10.25 -6.40 -9.66
N ASP A 184 11.51 -6.60 -10.04
CA ASP A 184 12.03 -5.98 -11.26
C ASP A 184 11.25 -6.50 -12.47
N LEU A 185 10.84 -5.60 -13.36
CA LEU A 185 10.03 -5.95 -14.54
C LEU A 185 10.75 -5.61 -15.84
N GLU A 186 10.80 -6.56 -16.73
CA GLU A 186 11.10 -6.38 -18.15
C GLU A 186 9.88 -6.84 -18.95
N ILE A 187 8.98 -5.93 -19.24
CA ILE A 187 7.70 -6.22 -19.89
C ILE A 187 7.60 -5.55 -21.26
N ARG A 188 6.75 -6.10 -22.12
CA ARG A 188 6.37 -5.49 -23.39
C ARG A 188 4.85 -5.36 -23.43
N SER A 189 4.36 -4.13 -23.51
CA SER A 189 2.96 -3.82 -23.74
C SER A 189 2.69 -3.69 -25.24
N HIS A 190 1.61 -4.31 -25.72
CA HIS A 190 1.16 -4.13 -27.10
C HIS A 190 -0.26 -3.58 -27.07
N VAL A 191 -0.36 -2.27 -27.25
CA VAL A 191 -1.63 -1.54 -27.33
C VAL A 191 -2.24 -1.74 -28.73
N VAL A 192 -3.55 -2.01 -28.79
CA VAL A 192 -4.26 -2.20 -30.07
C VAL A 192 -4.13 -0.94 -30.92
N GLY A 193 -3.66 -1.13 -32.16
CA GLY A 193 -3.43 -0.02 -33.11
C GLY A 193 -2.11 0.71 -32.93
N GLN A 194 -1.24 0.28 -32.02
CA GLN A 194 0.08 0.85 -31.80
C GLN A 194 1.16 -0.23 -31.87
N GLY A 195 2.42 0.20 -32.03
CA GLY A 195 3.56 -0.71 -31.92
C GLY A 195 3.81 -1.20 -30.50
N PRO A 196 4.64 -2.24 -30.32
CA PRO A 196 4.99 -2.72 -28.99
C PRO A 196 5.80 -1.67 -28.22
N MET A 197 5.50 -1.48 -26.95
CA MET A 197 6.18 -0.54 -26.06
C MET A 197 6.92 -1.32 -24.96
N PRO A 198 8.23 -1.16 -24.82
CA PRO A 198 8.98 -1.77 -23.73
C PRO A 198 8.71 -1.03 -22.42
N GLY A 199 8.71 -1.78 -21.32
CA GLY A 199 8.63 -1.27 -19.94
C GLY A 199 9.73 -1.93 -19.11
N HIS A 200 10.55 -1.09 -18.46
CA HIS A 200 11.58 -1.51 -17.52
C HIS A 200 11.30 -0.81 -16.19
N PHE A 201 11.10 -1.60 -15.15
CA PHE A 201 10.80 -1.08 -13.82
C PHE A 201 11.67 -1.82 -12.80
N LYS A 202 12.09 -1.09 -11.77
CA LYS A 202 12.66 -1.67 -10.56
C LYS A 202 11.57 -1.92 -9.53
N SER A 203 11.79 -2.88 -8.64
CA SER A 203 10.92 -3.06 -7.47
C SER A 203 10.69 -1.72 -6.75
N ALA A 204 9.48 -1.43 -6.37
CA ALA A 204 8.96 -0.14 -5.88
C ALA A 204 8.71 0.94 -6.95
N ASP A 205 9.00 0.72 -8.21
CA ASP A 205 8.62 1.69 -9.23
C ASP A 205 7.10 1.71 -9.42
N VAL A 206 6.59 2.92 -9.67
CA VAL A 206 5.18 3.17 -9.91
C VAL A 206 4.98 3.90 -11.21
N LYS A 207 3.91 3.58 -11.92
CA LYS A 207 3.55 4.27 -13.16
C LYS A 207 2.07 4.51 -13.25
N TRP A 208 1.67 5.76 -13.44
CA TRP A 208 0.30 6.13 -13.76
C TRP A 208 0.06 5.99 -15.25
N LEU A 209 -1.02 5.32 -15.63
CA LEU A 209 -1.38 5.04 -17.02
C LEU A 209 -2.82 5.51 -17.27
N PRO A 210 -3.11 6.07 -18.46
CA PRO A 210 -4.47 6.48 -18.80
C PRO A 210 -5.37 5.24 -19.02
N GLY A 211 -6.69 5.45 -19.04
CA GLY A 211 -7.65 4.48 -19.51
C GLY A 211 -7.99 4.63 -21.00
N GLY A 212 -9.02 3.90 -21.44
CA GLY A 212 -9.58 4.00 -22.79
C GLY A 212 -8.81 3.19 -23.84
N TYR A 213 -8.04 2.16 -23.44
CA TYR A 213 -7.32 1.31 -24.40
C TYR A 213 -7.35 -0.17 -24.03
N SER A 214 -7.08 -1.01 -25.04
CA SER A 214 -6.87 -2.44 -24.85
C SER A 214 -5.45 -2.82 -25.22
N HIS A 215 -4.86 -3.73 -24.44
CA HIS A 215 -3.50 -4.21 -24.68
C HIS A 215 -3.28 -5.65 -24.20
N THR A 216 -2.14 -6.21 -24.58
CA THR A 216 -1.52 -7.38 -23.94
C THR A 216 -0.26 -6.94 -23.21
N VAL A 217 0.17 -7.70 -22.21
CA VAL A 217 1.44 -7.47 -21.51
C VAL A 217 2.22 -8.79 -21.46
N THR A 218 3.42 -8.81 -22.05
CA THR A 218 4.30 -9.97 -22.07
C THR A 218 5.51 -9.74 -21.17
N ASN A 219 5.82 -10.67 -20.30
CA ASN A 219 7.11 -10.71 -19.62
C ASN A 219 8.20 -11.12 -20.60
N VAL A 220 9.06 -10.17 -20.99
CA VAL A 220 10.21 -10.42 -21.88
C VAL A 220 11.53 -10.59 -21.12
N GLY A 221 11.48 -10.49 -19.79
CA GLY A 221 12.61 -10.72 -18.90
C GLY A 221 12.93 -12.21 -18.71
N LYS A 222 13.96 -12.44 -17.90
CA LYS A 222 14.44 -13.79 -17.55
C LYS A 222 13.93 -14.28 -16.20
N SER A 223 13.29 -13.41 -15.43
CA SER A 223 12.75 -13.69 -14.11
C SER A 223 11.23 -13.49 -14.11
N GLU A 224 10.56 -14.02 -13.11
CA GLU A 224 9.15 -13.78 -12.86
C GLU A 224 8.87 -12.26 -12.75
N ALA A 225 7.86 -11.79 -13.44
CA ALA A 225 7.35 -10.43 -13.34
C ALA A 225 6.12 -10.42 -12.42
N LYS A 226 6.24 -9.75 -11.27
CA LYS A 226 5.18 -9.59 -10.30
C LYS A 226 4.86 -8.11 -10.11
N PHE A 227 3.60 -7.74 -10.30
CA PHE A 227 3.15 -6.36 -10.15
C PHE A 227 1.69 -6.27 -9.71
N ILE A 228 1.36 -5.17 -9.06
CA ILE A 228 -0.02 -4.82 -8.67
C ILE A 228 -0.54 -3.75 -9.60
N THR A 229 -1.80 -3.85 -9.99
CA THR A 229 -2.52 -2.76 -10.66
C THR A 229 -3.67 -2.29 -9.77
N LEU A 230 -3.83 -0.97 -9.68
CA LEU A 230 -4.99 -0.32 -9.06
C LEU A 230 -5.71 0.43 -10.18
N GLU A 231 -6.88 -0.05 -10.57
CA GLU A 231 -7.72 0.52 -11.62
C GLU A 231 -8.80 1.39 -11.00
N PHE A 232 -8.98 2.60 -11.54
CA PHE A 232 -9.91 3.61 -11.04
C PHE A 232 -11.08 3.78 -12.02
N HIS A 233 -12.27 4.01 -11.46
CA HIS A 233 -13.50 4.20 -12.25
C HIS A 233 -13.98 5.64 -12.15
#